data_21408f96809ef0a864276479ca5b8b52
#
_entry.id   21408f96809ef0a864276479ca5b8b52
#
_cell.length_a   1.000
_cell.length_b   1.000
_cell.length_c   1.000
_cell.angle_alpha   90.00
_cell.angle_beta   90.00
_cell.angle_gamma   90.00
#
_symmetry.space_group_name_H-M   'P 1'
#
loop_
_entity.id
_entity.type
_entity.pdbx_description
1 polymer ?
#
loop_
_entity_poly.entity_id
_entity_poly.type
_entity_poly.pdbx_seq_one_letter_code
_entity_poly.pdbx_strand_id
1 'polypeptide(L)'
;HANDAAAGIIEGPHGVEVDREQILAWGPDIIILDSGNLELVKDQYAEDPSFFEQLSAVKNGKVYQWPNSTANYTNVEIPLVSAYYAGSLLFPDAFADVDFEAKANEIFSFFLGHDGYLDLLTEAGLGYGAVTLG
;
A
#
# COMPACT_ATOMS: atom_id res chain seq x y z
N HIS A 1 -5.80 3.27 -14.19
CA HIS A 1 -4.95 2.09 -14.33
C HIS A 1 -3.60 2.37 -13.68
N ALA A 2 -3.36 1.81 -12.46
CA ALA A 2 -2.12 2.04 -11.72
C ALA A 2 -0.85 1.63 -12.50
N ASN A 3 -0.99 0.73 -13.45
CA ASN A 3 0.13 0.23 -14.25
C ASN A 3 0.39 1.01 -15.55
N ASP A 4 -0.55 1.80 -16.02
CA ASP A 4 -0.39 2.47 -17.33
C ASP A 4 0.64 3.60 -17.26
N ALA A 5 0.70 4.32 -16.13
CA ALA A 5 1.66 5.39 -15.93
C ALA A 5 3.11 4.91 -15.88
N ALA A 6 3.33 3.71 -15.34
CA ALA A 6 4.67 3.11 -15.20
C ALA A 6 4.96 2.03 -16.26
N ALA A 7 4.02 1.68 -17.13
CA ALA A 7 4.09 0.54 -18.04
C ALA A 7 5.26 0.56 -19.05
N GLY A 8 5.93 1.67 -19.22
CA GLY A 8 7.14 1.78 -20.05
C GLY A 8 8.42 2.05 -19.27
N ILE A 9 8.32 2.10 -17.93
CA ILE A 9 9.40 2.56 -17.07
C ILE A 9 9.92 1.43 -16.18
N ILE A 10 9.10 0.40 -15.90
CA ILE A 10 9.47 -0.69 -15.00
C ILE A 10 10.44 -1.63 -15.71
N GLU A 11 11.70 -1.46 -15.42
CA GLU A 11 12.78 -2.35 -15.87
C GLU A 11 13.44 -3.00 -14.65
N GLY A 12 12.96 -4.17 -14.23
CA GLY A 12 13.64 -4.96 -13.20
C GLY A 12 12.81 -5.30 -11.95
N PRO A 13 13.35 -6.16 -11.09
CA PRO A 13 12.61 -6.76 -9.95
C PRO A 13 12.46 -5.85 -8.73
N HIS A 14 13.11 -4.70 -8.69
CA HIS A 14 13.21 -3.85 -7.49
C HIS A 14 12.43 -2.53 -7.58
N GLY A 15 11.53 -2.41 -8.56
CA GLY A 15 10.79 -1.16 -8.79
C GLY A 15 11.61 -0.14 -9.57
N VAL A 16 11.07 1.07 -9.68
CA VAL A 16 11.65 2.17 -10.44
C VAL A 16 11.76 3.39 -9.55
N GLU A 17 12.90 4.05 -9.61
CA GLU A 17 13.02 5.40 -9.07
C GLU A 17 12.26 6.38 -9.94
N VAL A 18 11.36 7.12 -9.33
CA VAL A 18 10.54 8.12 -10.00
C VAL A 18 10.78 9.47 -9.30
N ASP A 19 11.03 10.50 -10.09
CA ASP A 19 11.18 11.82 -9.52
C ASP A 19 9.83 12.43 -9.07
N ARG A 20 9.91 13.44 -8.19
CA ARG A 20 8.73 14.11 -7.63
C ARG A 20 7.85 14.79 -8.68
N GLU A 21 8.47 15.34 -9.73
CA GLU A 21 7.77 16.03 -10.81
C GLU A 21 6.91 15.04 -11.60
N GLN A 22 7.43 13.85 -11.84
CA GLN A 22 6.71 12.79 -12.52
C GLN A 22 5.51 12.28 -11.69
N ILE A 23 5.67 12.15 -10.37
CA ILE A 23 4.56 11.78 -9.47
C ILE A 23 3.46 12.84 -9.51
N LEU A 24 3.83 14.13 -9.48
CA LEU A 24 2.86 15.23 -9.62
C LEU A 24 2.15 15.20 -10.98
N ALA A 25 2.90 14.94 -12.06
CA ALA A 25 2.33 14.85 -13.41
C ALA A 25 1.34 13.68 -13.55
N TRP A 26 1.58 12.56 -12.88
CA TRP A 26 0.64 11.43 -12.84
C TRP A 26 -0.62 11.72 -12.02
N GLY A 27 -0.51 12.56 -10.99
CA GLY A 27 -1.65 12.95 -10.15
C GLY A 27 -2.42 11.77 -9.55
N PRO A 28 -1.78 10.87 -8.81
CA PRO A 28 -2.42 9.64 -8.33
C PRO A 28 -3.62 9.97 -7.43
N ASP A 29 -4.72 9.26 -7.65
CA ASP A 29 -5.93 9.36 -6.81
C ASP A 29 -5.81 8.56 -5.51
N ILE A 30 -4.97 7.52 -5.51
CA ILE A 30 -4.70 6.65 -4.37
C ILE A 30 -3.19 6.42 -4.32
N ILE A 31 -2.62 6.50 -3.11
CA ILE A 31 -1.24 6.15 -2.82
C ILE A 31 -1.24 5.04 -1.78
N ILE A 32 -0.49 3.97 -2.05
CA ILE A 32 -0.28 2.90 -1.08
C ILE A 32 1.21 2.83 -0.76
N LEU A 33 1.55 3.00 0.50
CA LEU A 33 2.91 3.02 1.01
C LEU A 33 3.28 1.64 1.58
N ASP A 34 4.52 1.28 1.41
CA ASP A 34 5.11 0.18 2.16
C ASP A 34 5.27 0.61 3.63
N SER A 35 4.68 -0.17 4.55
CA SER A 35 4.69 0.17 5.98
C SER A 35 6.09 0.25 6.57
N GLY A 36 7.05 -0.48 6.02
CA GLY A 36 8.46 -0.40 6.44
C GLY A 36 9.13 0.94 6.11
N ASN A 37 8.58 1.71 5.18
CA ASN A 37 9.09 3.03 4.77
C ASN A 37 8.20 4.20 5.23
N LEU A 38 7.13 3.94 5.98
CA LEU A 38 6.17 4.97 6.36
C LEU A 38 6.81 6.14 7.14
N GLU A 39 7.67 5.84 8.10
CA GLU A 39 8.34 6.89 8.89
C GLU A 39 9.26 7.76 8.01
N LEU A 40 9.97 7.15 7.06
CA LEU A 40 10.78 7.92 6.10
C LEU A 40 9.92 8.90 5.27
N VAL A 41 8.72 8.46 4.85
CA VAL A 41 7.80 9.33 4.10
C VAL A 41 7.24 10.44 4.98
N LYS A 42 6.94 10.16 6.25
CA LYS A 42 6.53 11.19 7.23
C LYS A 42 7.63 12.22 7.49
N ASP A 43 8.88 11.78 7.63
CA ASP A 43 10.03 12.69 7.77
C ASP A 43 10.16 13.59 6.54
N GLN A 44 10.04 13.03 5.35
CA GLN A 44 10.05 13.81 4.09
C GLN A 44 8.87 14.78 4.00
N TYR A 45 7.70 14.39 4.50
CA TYR A 45 6.54 15.29 4.59
C TYR A 45 6.82 16.46 5.55
N ALA A 46 7.42 16.19 6.71
CA ALA A 46 7.76 17.21 7.68
C ALA A 46 8.82 18.21 7.15
N GLU A 47 9.76 17.74 6.33
CA GLU A 47 10.78 18.58 5.69
C GLU A 47 10.22 19.45 4.56
N ASP A 48 9.35 18.90 3.72
CA ASP A 48 8.76 19.58 2.55
C ASP A 48 7.30 19.17 2.34
N PRO A 49 6.36 19.72 3.14
CA PRO A 49 4.94 19.40 3.00
C PRO A 49 4.37 19.87 1.67
N SER A 50 4.96 20.91 1.05
CA SER A 50 4.43 21.54 -0.15
C SER A 50 4.33 20.61 -1.36
N PHE A 51 5.25 19.66 -1.48
CA PHE A 51 5.19 18.61 -2.50
C PHE A 51 3.97 17.70 -2.28
N PHE A 52 3.85 17.16 -1.08
CA PHE A 52 2.79 16.19 -0.74
C PHE A 52 1.40 16.83 -0.80
N GLU A 53 1.27 18.07 -0.36
CA GLU A 53 0.03 18.83 -0.39
C GLU A 53 -0.48 19.14 -1.81
N GLN A 54 0.32 18.95 -2.83
CA GLN A 54 -0.10 19.05 -4.22
C GLN A 54 -0.78 17.76 -4.71
N LEU A 55 -0.49 16.61 -4.12
CA LEU A 55 -1.02 15.33 -4.52
C LEU A 55 -2.51 15.17 -4.18
N SER A 56 -3.32 14.79 -5.15
CA SER A 56 -4.77 14.60 -4.97
C SER A 56 -5.08 13.52 -3.92
N ALA A 57 -4.32 12.45 -3.90
CA ALA A 57 -4.45 11.39 -2.90
C ALA A 57 -4.26 11.91 -1.47
N VAL A 58 -3.27 12.77 -1.24
CA VAL A 58 -3.02 13.37 0.09
C VAL A 58 -4.14 14.32 0.49
N LYS A 59 -4.57 15.23 -0.41
CA LYS A 59 -5.68 16.16 -0.17
C LYS A 59 -6.98 15.47 0.19
N ASN A 60 -7.22 14.31 -0.42
CA ASN A 60 -8.46 13.56 -0.25
C ASN A 60 -8.38 12.47 0.84
N GLY A 61 -7.27 12.38 1.57
CA GLY A 61 -7.06 11.36 2.61
C GLY A 61 -7.02 9.93 2.06
N LYS A 62 -6.62 9.75 0.79
CA LYS A 62 -6.53 8.45 0.11
C LYS A 62 -5.08 7.95 0.07
N VAL A 63 -4.41 8.06 1.21
CA VAL A 63 -3.09 7.48 1.43
C VAL A 63 -3.26 6.30 2.36
N TYR A 64 -2.73 5.17 1.95
CA TYR A 64 -2.86 3.89 2.65
C TYR A 64 -1.50 3.27 2.85
N GLN A 65 -1.44 2.27 3.72
CA GLN A 65 -0.26 1.42 3.86
C GLN A 65 -0.63 -0.06 3.73
N TRP A 66 0.34 -0.86 3.42
CA TRP A 66 0.30 -2.32 3.50
C TRP A 66 1.63 -2.88 4.03
N PRO A 67 1.64 -4.13 4.53
CA PRO A 67 2.87 -4.77 4.98
C PRO A 67 3.91 -4.87 3.88
N ASN A 68 5.17 -4.69 4.25
CA ASN A 68 6.28 -4.97 3.35
C ASN A 68 6.24 -6.44 2.91
N SER A 69 6.16 -6.66 1.61
CA SER A 69 6.44 -7.97 1.03
C SER A 69 7.92 -8.00 0.68
N THR A 70 8.72 -8.64 1.54
CA THR A 70 10.13 -8.82 1.21
C THR A 70 10.26 -9.53 -0.12
N ALA A 71 10.95 -8.91 -1.06
CA ALA A 71 11.08 -9.33 -2.44
C ALA A 71 11.75 -10.72 -2.65
N ASN A 72 12.15 -11.39 -1.59
CA ASN A 72 12.97 -12.59 -1.67
C ASN A 72 12.26 -13.85 -1.16
N TYR A 73 11.25 -14.31 -1.90
CA TYR A 73 10.87 -15.73 -1.97
C TYR A 73 10.01 -16.35 -0.87
N THR A 74 9.58 -15.64 0.17
CA THR A 74 9.07 -16.36 1.35
C THR A 74 7.67 -16.03 1.83
N ASN A 75 7.12 -14.90 1.47
CA ASN A 75 5.86 -14.41 2.07
C ASN A 75 4.74 -14.28 1.03
N VAL A 76 4.35 -15.39 0.41
CA VAL A 76 3.31 -15.39 -0.65
C VAL A 76 1.93 -14.98 -0.12
N GLU A 77 1.68 -15.16 1.17
CA GLU A 77 0.45 -14.77 1.86
C GLU A 77 0.28 -13.24 1.86
N ILE A 78 1.34 -12.47 2.09
CA ILE A 78 1.28 -11.00 2.12
C ILE A 78 0.88 -10.41 0.76
N PRO A 79 1.53 -10.73 -0.38
CA PRO A 79 1.08 -10.29 -1.69
C PRO A 79 -0.35 -10.69 -2.03
N LEU A 80 -0.79 -11.87 -1.60
CA LEU A 80 -2.14 -12.32 -1.85
C LEU A 80 -3.18 -11.49 -1.06
N VAL A 81 -2.94 -11.24 0.22
CA VAL A 81 -3.79 -10.36 1.03
C VAL A 81 -3.75 -8.92 0.50
N SER A 82 -2.57 -8.43 0.11
CA SER A 82 -2.40 -7.10 -0.48
C SER A 82 -3.17 -6.93 -1.80
N ALA A 83 -3.30 -8.00 -2.60
CA ALA A 83 -4.13 -7.97 -3.80
C ALA A 83 -5.62 -7.78 -3.48
N TYR A 84 -6.14 -8.46 -2.44
CA TYR A 84 -7.50 -8.21 -1.95
C TYR A 84 -7.68 -6.80 -1.40
N TYR A 85 -6.69 -6.31 -0.65
CA TYR A 85 -6.70 -4.94 -0.13
C TYR A 85 -6.74 -3.90 -1.24
N ALA A 86 -5.84 -4.00 -2.21
CA ALA A 86 -5.81 -3.12 -3.38
C ALA A 86 -7.12 -3.21 -4.17
N GLY A 87 -7.66 -4.41 -4.35
CA GLY A 87 -8.95 -4.63 -5.01
C GLY A 87 -10.08 -3.87 -4.32
N SER A 88 -10.17 -3.94 -2.99
CA SER A 88 -11.20 -3.23 -2.22
C SER A 88 -11.07 -1.70 -2.30
N LEU A 89 -9.85 -1.17 -2.40
CA LEU A 89 -9.59 0.27 -2.54
C LEU A 89 -9.88 0.79 -3.96
N LEU A 90 -9.49 0.01 -4.97
CA LEU A 90 -9.56 0.44 -6.38
C LEU A 90 -10.91 0.12 -7.02
N PHE A 91 -11.57 -0.95 -6.59
CA PHE A 91 -12.81 -1.46 -7.15
C PHE A 91 -13.84 -1.78 -6.06
N PRO A 92 -14.24 -0.79 -5.21
CA PRO A 92 -15.07 -1.03 -4.05
C PRO A 92 -16.40 -1.74 -4.37
N ASP A 93 -17.00 -1.44 -5.51
CA ASP A 93 -18.26 -2.08 -5.92
C ASP A 93 -18.07 -3.57 -6.26
N ALA A 94 -16.93 -3.94 -6.84
CA ALA A 94 -16.61 -5.32 -7.18
C ALA A 94 -16.20 -6.16 -5.95
N PHE A 95 -15.81 -5.51 -4.87
CA PHE A 95 -15.41 -6.12 -3.60
C PHE A 95 -16.42 -5.87 -2.46
N ALA A 96 -17.62 -5.37 -2.79
CA ALA A 96 -18.63 -5.01 -1.79
C ALA A 96 -19.11 -6.18 -0.90
N ASP A 97 -19.01 -7.40 -1.40
CA ASP A 97 -19.33 -8.63 -0.70
C ASP A 97 -18.13 -9.29 -0.01
N VAL A 98 -16.95 -8.71 -0.11
CA VAL A 98 -15.71 -9.21 0.51
C VAL A 98 -15.44 -8.47 1.81
N ASP A 99 -15.54 -9.18 2.92
CA ASP A 99 -15.00 -8.74 4.21
C ASP A 99 -13.48 -8.92 4.16
N PHE A 100 -12.76 -7.80 4.07
CA PHE A 100 -11.31 -7.82 3.94
C PHE A 100 -10.62 -8.47 5.14
N GLU A 101 -11.05 -8.16 6.37
CA GLU A 101 -10.41 -8.70 7.58
C GLU A 101 -10.63 -10.22 7.67
N ALA A 102 -11.84 -10.68 7.40
CA ALA A 102 -12.14 -12.11 7.35
C ALA A 102 -11.32 -12.84 6.28
N LYS A 103 -11.19 -12.22 5.07
CA LYS A 103 -10.40 -12.79 3.98
C LYS A 103 -8.92 -12.81 4.28
N ALA A 104 -8.38 -11.76 4.87
CA ALA A 104 -6.98 -11.69 5.27
C ALA A 104 -6.65 -12.76 6.32
N ASN A 105 -7.50 -12.91 7.35
CA ASN A 105 -7.33 -13.95 8.37
C ASN A 105 -7.44 -15.36 7.79
N GLU A 106 -8.36 -15.61 6.86
CA GLU A 106 -8.47 -16.89 6.16
C GLU A 106 -7.16 -17.24 5.44
N ILE A 107 -6.60 -16.28 4.69
CA ILE A 107 -5.36 -16.48 3.92
C ILE A 107 -4.18 -16.70 4.87
N PHE A 108 -4.01 -15.84 5.87
CA PHE A 108 -2.91 -15.98 6.83
C PHE A 108 -2.99 -17.31 7.59
N SER A 109 -4.16 -17.69 8.08
CA SER A 109 -4.33 -18.96 8.79
C SER A 109 -4.03 -20.17 7.91
N PHE A 110 -4.42 -20.11 6.63
CA PHE A 110 -4.13 -21.18 5.67
C PHE A 110 -2.62 -21.37 5.44
N PHE A 111 -1.88 -20.27 5.23
CA PHE A 111 -0.44 -20.35 4.92
C PHE A 111 0.43 -20.54 6.17
N LEU A 112 0.06 -19.91 7.29
CA LEU A 112 0.90 -19.91 8.51
C LEU A 112 0.51 -21.00 9.50
N GLY A 113 -0.67 -21.59 9.34
CA GLY A 113 -1.17 -22.65 10.22
C GLY A 113 -1.61 -22.17 11.60
N HIS A 114 -1.79 -20.88 11.81
CA HIS A 114 -2.31 -20.27 13.04
C HIS A 114 -3.02 -18.95 12.76
N ASP A 115 -3.89 -18.55 13.67
CA ASP A 115 -4.68 -17.31 13.60
C ASP A 115 -3.93 -16.12 14.23
N GLY A 116 -4.45 -14.90 14.00
CA GLY A 116 -4.03 -13.69 14.70
C GLY A 116 -2.84 -12.96 14.06
N TYR A 117 -2.37 -13.36 12.88
CA TYR A 117 -1.24 -12.69 12.23
C TYR A 117 -1.58 -11.27 11.76
N LEU A 118 -2.84 -11.04 11.31
CA LEU A 118 -3.31 -9.70 10.94
C LEU A 118 -3.29 -8.76 12.15
N ASP A 119 -3.70 -9.25 13.31
CA ASP A 119 -3.68 -8.48 14.56
C ASP A 119 -2.24 -8.11 14.95
N LEU A 120 -1.31 -9.06 14.85
CA LEU A 120 0.11 -8.81 15.13
C LEU A 120 0.70 -7.73 14.20
N LEU A 121 0.38 -7.77 12.91
CA LEU A 121 0.80 -6.73 11.97
C LEU A 121 0.21 -5.36 12.33
N THR A 122 -1.05 -5.34 12.72
CA THR A 122 -1.76 -4.11 13.09
C THR A 122 -1.19 -3.51 14.39
N GLU A 123 -0.98 -4.32 15.41
CA GLU A 123 -0.36 -3.90 16.69
C GLU A 123 1.07 -3.39 16.50
N ALA A 124 1.81 -3.96 15.57
CA ALA A 124 3.16 -3.51 15.21
C ALA A 124 3.18 -2.23 14.34
N GLY A 125 2.01 -1.70 13.93
CA GLY A 125 1.93 -0.56 13.01
C GLY A 125 2.30 -0.89 11.56
N LEU A 126 2.41 -2.17 11.22
CA LEU A 126 2.82 -2.67 9.91
C LEU A 126 1.65 -3.21 9.09
N GLY A 127 0.43 -3.12 9.60
CA GLY A 127 -0.78 -3.66 9.00
C GLY A 127 -1.30 -2.86 7.80
N TYR A 128 -2.52 -3.21 7.40
CA TYR A 128 -3.26 -2.54 6.33
C TYR A 128 -4.10 -1.41 6.90
N GLY A 129 -4.11 -0.24 6.27
CA GLY A 129 -4.95 0.86 6.74
C GLY A 129 -4.69 2.18 6.05
N ALA A 130 -5.58 3.15 6.30
CA ALA A 130 -5.35 4.52 5.92
C ALA A 130 -4.30 5.16 6.85
N VAL A 131 -3.48 6.04 6.28
CA VAL A 131 -2.45 6.77 7.02
C VAL A 131 -2.53 8.27 6.77
N THR A 132 -2.14 9.05 7.76
CA THR A 132 -1.90 10.49 7.62
C THR A 132 -0.41 10.75 7.65
N LEU A 133 0.06 11.68 6.83
CA LEU A 133 1.48 12.02 6.74
C LEU A 133 1.86 13.11 7.74
N GLY A 134 0.89 13.92 8.13
CA GLY A 134 1.10 15.01 9.08
C GLY A 134 -0.12 15.27 9.93
#